data_94da68b4814d4ffc2c4e7fcaa9bd3c9a
#
_entry.id   94da68b4814d4ffc2c4e7fcaa9bd3c9a
#
_cell.length_a   1.000
_cell.length_b   1.000
_cell.length_c   1.000
_cell.angle_alpha   90.00
_cell.angle_beta   90.00
_cell.angle_gamma   90.00
#
_symmetry.space_group_name_H-M   'P 1'
#
loop_
_entity.id
_entity.type
_entity.pdbx_description
1 polymer ?
#
loop_
_entity_poly.entity_id
_entity_poly.type
_entity_poly.pdbx_seq_one_letter_code
_entity_poly.pdbx_strand_id
1 'polypeptide(L)'
;DNAGVIEEKNKQAFIFLLMNLPNGVQKFSGHIEGLVETSLNLGILSMDEECINISFSVRSSVGSAKQALADKLRYMIEFFGGEYVETGCYPEWAYRPESEFRDRAVKLYEDMFNEKANVCVIHAGLECGLFSEKLPELDMISIGPDMKDIHTPAERLSVKSVEKVWSCLLYTSDAADE
;
A
#
# COMPACT_ATOMS: atom_id res chain seq x y z
N ASP A 1 -5.32 42.88 -5.01
CA ASP A 1 -4.90 41.57 -4.51
C ASP A 1 -3.38 41.54 -4.50
N ASN A 2 -2.79 41.72 -3.31
CA ASN A 2 -1.34 41.49 -3.11
C ASN A 2 -1.15 39.99 -2.92
N ALA A 3 -1.08 39.25 -4.01
CA ALA A 3 -0.62 37.87 -3.98
C ALA A 3 0.87 37.92 -3.59
N GLY A 4 1.22 37.33 -2.45
CA GLY A 4 2.61 37.16 -2.05
C GLY A 4 3.37 36.41 -3.13
N VAL A 5 4.61 36.83 -3.42
CA VAL A 5 5.47 36.22 -4.43
C VAL A 5 6.64 35.57 -3.72
N ILE A 6 6.97 34.33 -4.05
CA ILE A 6 8.16 33.65 -3.54
C ILE A 6 9.41 34.42 -3.98
N GLU A 7 10.32 34.67 -3.04
CA GLU A 7 11.63 35.25 -3.36
C GLU A 7 12.36 34.42 -4.42
N GLU A 8 13.06 35.06 -5.36
CA GLU A 8 13.71 34.40 -6.49
C GLU A 8 14.62 33.24 -6.07
N LYS A 9 15.42 33.43 -5.00
CA LYS A 9 16.29 32.38 -4.47
C LYS A 9 15.51 31.15 -4.00
N ASN A 10 14.43 31.35 -3.27
CA ASN A 10 13.58 30.29 -2.73
C ASN A 10 12.78 29.61 -3.86
N LYS A 11 12.36 30.38 -4.86
CA LYS A 11 11.71 29.85 -6.05
C LYS A 11 12.60 28.88 -6.81
N GLN A 12 13.88 29.25 -7.06
CA GLN A 12 14.81 28.38 -7.75
C GLN A 12 15.11 27.08 -6.97
N ALA A 13 15.31 27.18 -5.66
CA ALA A 13 15.49 26.04 -4.79
C ALA A 13 14.25 25.11 -4.80
N PHE A 14 13.07 25.69 -4.74
CA PHE A 14 11.81 24.94 -4.78
C PHE A 14 11.58 24.24 -6.12
N ILE A 15 11.83 24.92 -7.25
CA ILE A 15 11.73 24.28 -8.57
C ILE A 15 12.73 23.13 -8.68
N PHE A 16 13.99 23.33 -8.25
CA PHE A 16 14.98 22.27 -8.24
C PHE A 16 14.52 21.07 -7.42
N LEU A 17 13.97 21.31 -6.22
CA LEU A 17 13.44 20.27 -5.35
C LEU A 17 12.33 19.50 -6.05
N LEU A 18 11.31 20.17 -6.58
CA LEU A 18 10.19 19.53 -7.29
C LEU A 18 10.63 18.68 -8.48
N MET A 19 11.63 19.14 -9.22
CA MET A 19 12.15 18.40 -10.40
C MET A 19 12.95 17.14 -10.01
N ASN A 20 13.46 17.07 -8.78
CA ASN A 20 14.31 15.97 -8.32
C ASN A 20 13.65 15.06 -7.28
N LEU A 21 12.53 15.47 -6.68
CA LEU A 21 11.76 14.61 -5.79
C LEU A 21 11.28 13.36 -6.55
N PRO A 22 11.48 12.16 -5.99
CA PRO A 22 10.99 10.94 -6.63
C PRO A 22 9.46 10.95 -6.71
N ASN A 23 8.92 10.37 -7.78
CA ASN A 23 7.48 10.19 -7.94
C ASN A 23 7.19 8.95 -8.80
N GLY A 24 6.04 8.31 -8.59
CA GLY A 24 5.62 7.12 -9.32
C GLY A 24 6.26 5.83 -8.80
N VAL A 25 6.30 4.82 -9.66
CA VAL A 25 6.88 3.50 -9.34
C VAL A 25 8.39 3.63 -9.20
N GLN A 26 8.92 3.16 -8.07
CA GLN A 26 10.35 3.12 -7.78
C GLN A 26 10.93 1.72 -7.98
N LYS A 27 10.13 0.68 -7.73
CA LYS A 27 10.56 -0.71 -7.86
C LYS A 27 9.40 -1.64 -8.12
N PHE A 28 9.63 -2.63 -8.98
CA PHE A 28 8.74 -3.77 -9.17
C PHE A 28 9.20 -4.96 -8.31
N SER A 29 8.26 -5.85 -7.99
CA SER A 29 8.53 -7.08 -7.26
C SER A 29 9.48 -7.98 -8.03
N GLY A 30 10.46 -8.56 -7.34
CA GLY A 30 11.33 -9.59 -7.90
C GLY A 30 10.68 -10.99 -7.92
N HIS A 31 9.53 -11.16 -7.28
CA HIS A 31 8.84 -12.46 -7.15
C HIS A 31 7.59 -12.57 -8.05
N ILE A 32 6.94 -11.46 -8.34
CA ILE A 32 5.68 -11.43 -9.10
C ILE A 32 5.82 -10.41 -10.22
N GLU A 33 5.74 -10.90 -11.45
CA GLU A 33 5.86 -10.07 -12.65
C GLU A 33 4.75 -9.01 -12.71
N GLY A 34 5.14 -7.77 -13.00
CA GLY A 34 4.22 -6.64 -13.13
C GLY A 34 3.68 -6.06 -11.82
N LEU A 35 3.95 -6.70 -10.66
CA LEU A 35 3.55 -6.17 -9.37
C LEU A 35 4.47 -5.02 -8.94
N VAL A 36 3.89 -3.87 -8.59
CA VAL A 36 4.61 -2.76 -7.98
C VAL A 36 4.97 -3.14 -6.55
N GLU A 37 6.26 -3.10 -6.20
CA GLU A 37 6.76 -3.30 -4.83
C GLU A 37 6.78 -1.98 -4.06
N THR A 38 7.38 -0.94 -4.65
CA THR A 38 7.61 0.35 -4.00
C THR A 38 7.21 1.48 -4.93
N SER A 39 6.38 2.39 -4.44
CA SER A 39 5.96 3.57 -5.17
C SER A 39 5.70 4.74 -4.22
N LEU A 40 5.66 5.93 -4.78
CA LEU A 40 5.14 7.09 -4.08
C LEU A 40 4.39 7.99 -5.07
N ASN A 41 3.51 8.81 -4.51
CA ASN A 41 2.75 9.79 -5.26
C ASN A 41 2.80 11.14 -4.53
N LEU A 42 3.20 12.19 -5.26
CA LEU A 42 3.00 13.57 -4.82
C LEU A 42 1.50 13.85 -4.94
N GLY A 43 0.79 13.78 -3.83
CA GLY A 43 -0.67 13.88 -3.79
C GLY A 43 -1.16 15.30 -3.62
N ILE A 44 -0.48 16.11 -2.82
CA ILE A 44 -0.87 17.48 -2.52
C ILE A 44 0.35 18.39 -2.57
N LEU A 45 0.18 19.51 -3.26
CA LEU A 45 1.07 20.65 -3.22
C LEU A 45 0.21 21.86 -2.86
N SER A 46 0.52 22.48 -1.72
CA SER A 46 -0.17 23.69 -1.28
C SER A 46 0.83 24.73 -0.78
N MET A 47 0.45 25.98 -0.85
CA MET A 47 1.26 27.09 -0.40
C MET A 47 0.37 28.09 0.34
N ASP A 48 0.84 28.58 1.45
CA ASP A 48 0.28 29.69 2.20
C ASP A 48 1.32 30.83 2.33
N GLU A 49 1.09 31.78 3.23
CA GLU A 49 1.99 32.95 3.41
C GLU A 49 3.30 32.57 4.11
N GLU A 50 3.35 31.45 4.80
CA GLU A 50 4.48 31.05 5.64
C GLU A 50 5.30 29.90 5.03
N CYS A 51 4.63 28.95 4.37
CA CYS A 51 5.30 27.75 3.90
C CYS A 51 4.69 27.12 2.62
N ILE A 52 5.48 26.25 2.00
CA ILE A 52 5.03 25.37 0.93
C ILE A 52 4.95 23.96 1.49
N ASN A 53 3.77 23.35 1.43
CA ASN A 53 3.53 22.00 1.90
C ASN A 53 3.50 21.02 0.71
N ILE A 54 4.28 19.96 0.82
CA ILE A 54 4.33 18.87 -0.16
C ILE A 54 3.97 17.57 0.55
N SER A 55 2.86 16.94 0.17
CA SER A 55 2.44 15.67 0.77
C SER A 55 2.62 14.52 -0.18
N PHE A 56 3.30 13.49 0.29
CA PHE A 56 3.51 12.23 -0.43
C PHE A 56 2.76 11.08 0.22
N SER A 57 2.18 10.23 -0.61
CA SER A 57 1.75 8.90 -0.21
C SER A 57 2.82 7.89 -0.63
N VAL A 58 3.54 7.33 0.35
CA VAL A 58 4.60 6.34 0.12
C VAL A 58 4.05 4.95 0.41
N ARG A 59 4.26 4.01 -0.50
CA ARG A 59 3.81 2.62 -0.37
C ARG A 59 4.93 1.66 -0.73
N SER A 60 5.11 0.63 0.09
CA SER A 60 5.98 -0.51 -0.22
C SER A 60 5.53 -1.73 0.56
N SER A 61 5.63 -2.90 -0.06
CA SER A 61 5.48 -4.20 0.62
C SER A 61 6.77 -4.63 1.34
N VAL A 62 7.87 -3.88 1.19
CA VAL A 62 9.17 -4.13 1.79
C VAL A 62 9.56 -2.95 2.69
N GLY A 63 9.63 -3.17 4.01
CA GLY A 63 9.87 -2.12 5.01
C GLY A 63 11.17 -1.36 4.80
N SER A 64 12.26 -2.06 4.50
CA SER A 64 13.55 -1.42 4.25
C SER A 64 13.53 -0.52 2.99
N ALA A 65 12.79 -0.90 1.96
CA ALA A 65 12.63 -0.08 0.76
C ALA A 65 11.75 1.16 1.04
N LYS A 66 10.69 1.00 1.85
CA LYS A 66 9.86 2.11 2.33
C LYS A 66 10.68 3.10 3.12
N GLN A 67 11.49 2.61 4.07
CA GLN A 67 12.34 3.46 4.91
C GLN A 67 13.38 4.21 4.08
N ALA A 68 14.06 3.53 3.17
CA ALA A 68 15.05 4.16 2.29
C ALA A 68 14.45 5.30 1.44
N LEU A 69 13.20 5.12 1.00
CA LEU A 69 12.49 6.15 0.24
C LEU A 69 12.06 7.32 1.14
N ALA A 70 11.58 7.04 2.35
CA ALA A 70 11.27 8.05 3.36
C ALA A 70 12.51 8.86 3.74
N ASP A 71 13.63 8.19 4.00
CA ASP A 71 14.91 8.86 4.31
C ASP A 71 15.38 9.73 3.14
N LYS A 72 15.23 9.27 1.90
CA LYS A 72 15.58 10.08 0.72
C LYS A 72 14.73 11.36 0.67
N LEU A 73 13.43 11.27 0.90
CA LEU A 73 12.55 12.45 0.96
C LEU A 73 12.98 13.39 2.09
N ARG A 74 13.22 12.85 3.28
CA ARG A 74 13.68 13.61 4.45
C ARG A 74 14.96 14.39 4.15
N TYR A 75 16.00 13.71 3.70
CA TYR A 75 17.28 14.36 3.38
C TYR A 75 17.15 15.46 2.31
N MET A 76 16.32 15.23 1.30
CA MET A 76 16.10 16.25 0.26
C MET A 76 15.38 17.48 0.82
N ILE A 77 14.35 17.29 1.64
CA ILE A 77 13.59 18.40 2.23
C ILE A 77 14.47 19.17 3.24
N GLU A 78 15.14 18.46 4.15
CA GLU A 78 15.99 19.07 5.18
C GLU A 78 17.20 19.80 4.57
N PHE A 79 17.77 19.29 3.45
CA PHE A 79 18.87 19.97 2.74
C PHE A 79 18.48 21.37 2.26
N PHE A 80 17.22 21.57 1.89
CA PHE A 80 16.67 22.87 1.51
C PHE A 80 16.10 23.68 2.69
N GLY A 81 16.29 23.21 3.93
CA GLY A 81 15.84 23.88 5.16
C GLY A 81 14.35 23.67 5.48
N GLY A 82 13.71 22.71 4.85
CA GLY A 82 12.34 22.31 5.15
C GLY A 82 12.25 21.37 6.36
N GLU A 83 11.03 21.16 6.84
CA GLU A 83 10.70 20.22 7.89
C GLU A 83 10.06 18.96 7.27
N TYR A 84 10.47 17.78 7.74
CA TYR A 84 9.93 16.50 7.32
C TYR A 84 9.10 15.87 8.44
N VAL A 85 7.87 15.48 8.13
CA VAL A 85 6.96 14.83 9.08
C VAL A 85 6.36 13.58 8.45
N GLU A 86 6.34 12.49 9.20
CA GLU A 86 5.65 11.26 8.82
C GLU A 86 4.35 11.11 9.60
N THR A 87 3.28 10.79 8.89
CA THR A 87 1.96 10.53 9.48
C THR A 87 1.31 9.32 8.84
N GLY A 88 0.42 8.64 9.57
CA GLY A 88 -0.35 7.53 9.03
C GLY A 88 0.50 6.34 8.58
N CYS A 89 1.62 6.09 9.27
CA CYS A 89 2.49 4.97 8.96
C CYS A 89 1.75 3.64 9.11
N TYR A 90 1.80 2.83 8.07
CA TYR A 90 1.19 1.49 8.04
C TYR A 90 2.29 0.45 7.87
N PRO A 91 2.30 -0.65 8.66
CA PRO A 91 3.28 -1.72 8.53
C PRO A 91 3.16 -2.41 7.16
N GLU A 92 4.27 -2.91 6.69
CA GLU A 92 4.32 -3.73 5.48
C GLU A 92 3.77 -5.14 5.73
N TRP A 93 3.22 -5.73 4.67
CA TRP A 93 2.91 -7.15 4.60
C TRP A 93 3.59 -7.73 3.37
N ALA A 94 4.79 -8.26 3.61
CA ALA A 94 5.60 -8.83 2.53
C ALA A 94 4.95 -10.12 1.99
N TYR A 95 5.03 -10.30 0.67
CA TYR A 95 4.63 -11.57 0.06
C TYR A 95 5.49 -12.72 0.59
N ARG A 96 4.82 -13.78 1.07
CA ARG A 96 5.46 -15.03 1.51
C ARG A 96 5.37 -16.04 0.36
N PRO A 97 6.50 -16.41 -0.28
CA PRO A 97 6.48 -17.36 -1.40
C PRO A 97 5.90 -18.73 -1.01
N GLU A 98 6.26 -19.24 0.16
CA GLU A 98 5.77 -20.49 0.74
C GLU A 98 4.76 -20.17 1.85
N SER A 99 3.52 -20.62 1.71
CA SER A 99 2.43 -20.43 2.67
C SER A 99 1.50 -21.63 2.63
N GLU A 100 1.58 -22.46 3.65
CA GLU A 100 0.72 -23.65 3.78
C GLU A 100 -0.75 -23.27 3.92
N PHE A 101 -1.02 -22.19 4.65
CA PHE A 101 -2.40 -21.73 4.84
C PHE A 101 -3.03 -21.25 3.53
N ARG A 102 -2.27 -20.48 2.73
CA ARG A 102 -2.73 -20.08 1.39
C ARG A 102 -3.00 -21.28 0.50
N ASP A 103 -2.09 -22.25 0.47
CA ASP A 103 -2.19 -23.42 -0.41
C ASP A 103 -3.39 -24.30 -0.01
N ARG A 104 -3.66 -24.45 1.28
CA ARG A 104 -4.88 -25.12 1.79
C ARG A 104 -6.14 -24.36 1.39
N ALA A 105 -6.17 -23.04 1.58
CA ALA A 105 -7.32 -22.20 1.22
C ALA A 105 -7.63 -22.24 -0.29
N VAL A 106 -6.59 -22.20 -1.14
CA VAL A 106 -6.71 -22.37 -2.60
C VAL A 106 -7.34 -23.71 -2.94
N LYS A 107 -6.79 -24.80 -2.40
CA LYS A 107 -7.32 -26.14 -2.62
C LYS A 107 -8.78 -26.27 -2.20
N LEU A 108 -9.11 -25.79 -1.01
CA LEU A 108 -10.48 -25.82 -0.50
C LEU A 108 -11.45 -25.07 -1.43
N TYR A 109 -11.08 -23.88 -1.88
CA TYR A 109 -11.88 -23.09 -2.81
C TYR A 109 -12.10 -23.84 -4.14
N GLU A 110 -11.07 -24.43 -4.70
CA GLU A 110 -11.14 -25.19 -5.97
C GLU A 110 -12.00 -26.43 -5.82
N ASP A 111 -11.88 -27.16 -4.71
CA ASP A 111 -12.69 -28.35 -4.40
C ASP A 111 -14.18 -28.00 -4.19
N MET A 112 -14.48 -26.87 -3.53
CA MET A 112 -15.85 -26.43 -3.24
C MET A 112 -16.59 -25.90 -4.46
N PHE A 113 -15.90 -25.12 -5.30
CA PHE A 113 -16.57 -24.38 -6.37
C PHE A 113 -16.25 -24.88 -7.77
N ASN A 114 -15.33 -25.83 -7.91
CA ASN A 114 -14.79 -26.30 -9.19
C ASN A 114 -14.33 -25.12 -10.10
N GLU A 115 -13.78 -24.08 -9.47
CA GLU A 115 -13.26 -22.88 -10.10
C GLU A 115 -11.83 -22.66 -9.63
N LYS A 116 -10.96 -22.18 -10.50
CA LYS A 116 -9.57 -21.84 -10.12
C LYS A 116 -9.55 -20.62 -9.21
N ALA A 117 -8.88 -20.74 -8.05
CA ALA A 117 -8.68 -19.63 -7.16
C ALA A 117 -7.72 -18.61 -7.79
N ASN A 118 -8.04 -17.32 -7.67
CA ASN A 118 -7.18 -16.22 -8.09
C ASN A 118 -6.36 -15.71 -6.91
N VAL A 119 -5.10 -16.11 -6.84
CA VAL A 119 -4.15 -15.62 -5.85
C VAL A 119 -3.48 -14.37 -6.39
N CYS A 120 -3.70 -13.24 -5.74
CA CYS A 120 -3.11 -11.97 -6.14
C CYS A 120 -2.47 -11.27 -4.95
N VAL A 121 -1.56 -10.37 -5.24
CA VAL A 121 -0.97 -9.44 -4.29
C VAL A 121 -1.39 -8.04 -4.71
N ILE A 122 -1.80 -7.23 -3.75
CA ILE A 122 -2.21 -5.85 -4.00
C ILE A 122 -1.20 -4.88 -3.39
N HIS A 123 -1.01 -3.75 -4.06
CA HIS A 123 -0.16 -2.67 -3.58
C HIS A 123 -0.96 -1.72 -2.66
N ALA A 124 -1.41 -2.24 -1.52
CA ALA A 124 -2.20 -1.51 -0.54
C ALA A 124 -1.84 -1.93 0.89
N GLY A 125 -2.11 -1.06 1.87
CA GLY A 125 -2.05 -1.41 3.28
C GLY A 125 -3.25 -2.28 3.65
N LEU A 126 -3.00 -3.40 4.31
CA LEU A 126 -4.03 -4.29 4.85
C LEU A 126 -3.78 -4.55 6.34
N GLU A 127 -4.81 -4.93 7.05
CA GLU A 127 -4.76 -5.27 8.48
C GLU A 127 -3.75 -6.38 8.77
N CYS A 128 -3.52 -7.29 7.82
CA CYS A 128 -2.49 -8.31 7.91
C CYS A 128 -1.09 -7.74 8.14
N GLY A 129 -0.80 -6.51 7.68
CA GLY A 129 0.45 -5.81 7.99
C GLY A 129 0.62 -5.57 9.49
N LEU A 130 -0.46 -5.14 10.18
CA LEU A 130 -0.46 -4.92 11.63
C LEU A 130 -0.24 -6.22 12.41
N PHE A 131 -0.85 -7.31 11.94
CA PHE A 131 -0.62 -8.63 12.54
C PHE A 131 0.78 -9.16 12.26
N SER A 132 1.30 -8.96 11.04
CA SER A 132 2.66 -9.38 10.66
C SER A 132 3.73 -8.71 11.51
N GLU A 133 3.54 -7.44 11.86
CA GLU A 133 4.45 -6.72 12.77
C GLU A 133 4.46 -7.32 14.19
N LYS A 134 3.29 -7.74 14.69
CA LYS A 134 3.13 -8.29 16.05
C LYS A 134 3.45 -9.78 16.12
N LEU A 135 3.16 -10.51 15.07
CA LEU A 135 3.23 -11.97 14.98
C LEU A 135 3.93 -12.35 13.67
N PRO A 136 5.25 -12.17 13.54
CA PRO A 136 5.98 -12.34 12.28
C PRO A 136 5.94 -13.77 11.71
N GLU A 137 5.72 -14.78 12.57
CA GLU A 137 5.62 -16.18 12.16
C GLU A 137 4.20 -16.58 11.70
N LEU A 138 3.21 -15.70 11.90
CA LEU A 138 1.83 -16.00 11.53
C LEU A 138 1.68 -16.07 10.01
N ASP A 139 1.18 -17.20 9.51
CA ASP A 139 0.81 -17.35 8.10
C ASP A 139 -0.61 -16.81 7.88
N MET A 140 -0.75 -15.88 6.97
CA MET A 140 -1.99 -15.12 6.80
C MET A 140 -2.36 -14.95 5.34
N ILE A 141 -3.66 -14.96 5.10
CA ILE A 141 -4.25 -14.54 3.81
C ILE A 141 -5.34 -13.51 4.06
N SER A 142 -5.59 -12.68 3.07
CA SER A 142 -6.75 -11.77 3.06
C SER A 142 -7.72 -12.25 1.99
N ILE A 143 -8.96 -12.50 2.38
CA ILE A 143 -10.03 -12.89 1.47
C ILE A 143 -11.22 -11.96 1.67
N GLY A 144 -12.00 -11.77 0.62
CA GLY A 144 -13.20 -10.94 0.70
C GLY A 144 -14.11 -11.12 -0.51
N PRO A 145 -15.35 -10.66 -0.40
CA PRO A 145 -16.30 -10.70 -1.50
C PRO A 145 -15.91 -9.71 -2.61
N ASP A 146 -16.49 -9.92 -3.79
CA ASP A 146 -16.29 -9.05 -4.95
C ASP A 146 -16.90 -7.69 -4.70
N MET A 147 -16.06 -6.67 -4.73
CA MET A 147 -16.45 -5.27 -4.60
C MET A 147 -16.09 -4.49 -5.88
N LYS A 148 -16.91 -3.51 -6.21
CA LYS A 148 -16.68 -2.60 -7.35
C LYS A 148 -16.80 -1.17 -6.90
N ASP A 149 -16.10 -0.29 -7.61
CA ASP A 149 -16.12 1.16 -7.39
C ASP A 149 -15.79 1.55 -5.92
N ILE A 150 -14.86 0.82 -5.31
CA ILE A 150 -14.43 0.98 -3.91
C ILE A 150 -13.96 2.42 -3.66
N HIS A 151 -14.33 2.98 -2.51
CA HIS A 151 -14.04 4.36 -2.11
C HIS A 151 -14.77 5.44 -2.94
N THR A 152 -15.86 5.09 -3.60
CA THR A 152 -16.72 6.04 -4.32
C THR A 152 -18.16 5.95 -3.86
N PRO A 153 -19.00 6.96 -4.14
CA PRO A 153 -20.45 6.90 -3.86
C PRO A 153 -21.19 5.79 -4.63
N ALA A 154 -20.57 5.20 -5.64
CA ALA A 154 -21.10 4.09 -6.44
C ALA A 154 -20.60 2.71 -5.95
N GLU A 155 -19.95 2.65 -4.81
CA GLU A 155 -19.44 1.40 -4.22
C GLU A 155 -20.54 0.36 -4.07
N ARG A 156 -20.25 -0.86 -4.50
CA ARG A 156 -21.20 -1.97 -4.50
C ARG A 156 -20.52 -3.31 -4.23
N LEU A 157 -21.27 -4.19 -3.59
CA LEU A 157 -20.87 -5.52 -3.18
C LEU A 157 -21.72 -6.57 -3.90
N SER A 158 -21.10 -7.66 -4.34
CA SER A 158 -21.80 -8.83 -4.87
C SER A 158 -22.31 -9.73 -3.74
N VAL A 159 -23.61 -9.77 -3.50
CA VAL A 159 -24.24 -10.63 -2.48
C VAL A 159 -23.88 -12.11 -2.71
N LYS A 160 -23.87 -12.56 -3.98
CA LYS A 160 -23.51 -13.93 -4.34
C LYS A 160 -22.06 -14.28 -3.94
N SER A 161 -21.14 -13.33 -4.05
CA SER A 161 -19.75 -13.56 -3.63
C SER A 161 -19.58 -13.58 -2.12
N VAL A 162 -20.45 -12.88 -1.36
CA VAL A 162 -20.49 -12.98 0.11
C VAL A 162 -20.84 -14.40 0.55
N GLU A 163 -21.83 -15.02 -0.08
CA GLU A 163 -22.22 -16.41 0.20
C GLU A 163 -21.06 -17.39 -0.05
N LYS A 164 -20.32 -17.20 -1.14
CA LYS A 164 -19.12 -18.00 -1.45
C LYS A 164 -18.04 -17.85 -0.37
N VAL A 165 -17.69 -16.61 -0.03
CA VAL A 165 -16.67 -16.32 0.99
C VAL A 165 -17.08 -16.89 2.34
N TRP A 166 -18.34 -16.71 2.74
CA TRP A 166 -18.86 -17.24 4.00
C TRP A 166 -18.74 -18.77 4.07
N SER A 167 -19.16 -19.46 3.01
CA SER A 167 -19.04 -20.92 2.94
C SER A 167 -17.58 -21.37 3.05
N CYS A 168 -16.67 -20.70 2.34
CA CYS A 168 -15.25 -21.00 2.38
C CYS A 168 -14.68 -20.82 3.80
N LEU A 169 -15.07 -19.76 4.51
CA LEU A 169 -14.63 -19.50 5.89
C LEU A 169 -15.10 -20.58 6.87
N LEU A 170 -16.36 -21.01 6.78
CA LEU A 170 -16.88 -22.06 7.65
C LEU A 170 -16.13 -23.38 7.47
N TYR A 171 -15.89 -23.80 6.23
CA TYR A 171 -15.16 -25.04 5.97
C TYR A 171 -13.66 -24.94 6.31
N THR A 172 -13.08 -23.74 6.25
CA THR A 172 -11.67 -23.54 6.66
C THR A 172 -11.51 -23.69 8.17
N SER A 173 -12.48 -23.28 8.98
CA SER A 173 -12.46 -23.45 10.43
C SER A 173 -12.65 -24.92 10.84
N ASP A 174 -13.56 -25.65 10.19
CA ASP A 174 -13.78 -27.07 10.50
C ASP A 174 -12.55 -27.95 10.16
N ALA A 175 -11.81 -27.61 9.10
CA ALA A 175 -10.59 -28.31 8.72
C ALA A 175 -9.36 -27.99 9.62
N ALA A 176 -9.47 -27.02 10.52
CA ALA A 176 -8.42 -26.70 11.49
C ALA A 176 -8.53 -27.51 12.79
N ASP A 177 -9.69 -28.16 13.01
CA ASP A 177 -9.98 -28.97 14.20
C ASP A 177 -9.69 -30.48 13.97
N GLU A 178 -9.30 -30.92 12.77
CA GLU A 178 -8.81 -32.25 12.43
C GLU A 178 -7.26 -32.29 12.33
#